data_9afc3ae0ddb4075f62a10b610f42cb76
#
_entry.id   9afc3ae0ddb4075f62a10b610f42cb76
#
_cell.length_a   1.000
_cell.length_b   1.000
_cell.length_c   1.000
_cell.angle_alpha   90.00
_cell.angle_beta   90.00
_cell.angle_gamma   90.00
#
_symmetry.space_group_name_H-M   'P 1'
#
loop_
_entity.id
_entity.type
_entity.pdbx_description
1 polymer ?
#
loop_
_entity_poly.entity_id
_entity_poly.type
_entity_poly.pdbx_seq_one_letter_code
_entity_poly.pdbx_strand_id
1 'polypeptide(L)'
;MKILITGGAGFIGSHLSDALLAAGHEITIIDDLSSGTKDFLPKEAEFLKMDIRNEKLTDIFKERHFDIIYHEAAQTMVPASIDNPYLDADINISGMLRVLEAARKTDVQKIIFS
;
A
#
# COMPACT_ATOMS: atom_id res chain seq x y z
N MET A 1 1.76 16.12 -5.68
CA MET A 1 1.57 15.55 -4.34
C MET A 1 2.42 14.31 -4.17
N LYS A 2 2.79 14.01 -2.95
CA LYS A 2 3.47 12.76 -2.58
C LYS A 2 2.43 11.74 -2.18
N ILE A 3 2.32 10.65 -2.94
CA ILE A 3 1.27 9.65 -2.79
C ILE A 3 1.89 8.29 -2.51
N LEU A 4 1.40 7.62 -1.48
CA LEU A 4 1.72 6.22 -1.21
C LEU A 4 0.60 5.33 -1.76
N ILE A 5 1.00 4.25 -2.43
CA ILE A 5 0.08 3.20 -2.86
C ILE A 5 0.55 1.89 -2.21
N THR A 6 -0.24 1.35 -1.30
CA THR A 6 -0.01 0.00 -0.79
C THR A 6 -0.64 -0.99 -1.75
N GLY A 7 0.03 -2.11 -2.01
CA GLY A 7 -0.45 -3.07 -3.01
C GLY A 7 -0.28 -2.60 -4.45
N GLY A 8 0.69 -1.73 -4.70
CA GLY A 8 0.91 -1.12 -6.00
C GLY A 8 1.43 -2.08 -7.08
N ALA A 9 1.88 -3.28 -6.71
CA ALA A 9 2.28 -4.32 -7.67
C ALA A 9 1.11 -5.22 -8.09
N GLY A 10 -0.08 -5.01 -7.55
CA GLY A 10 -1.30 -5.71 -7.95
C GLY A 10 -2.00 -5.06 -9.14
N PHE A 11 -3.11 -5.62 -9.55
CA PHE A 11 -3.85 -5.15 -10.73
C PHE A 11 -4.37 -3.72 -10.57
N ILE A 12 -5.13 -3.46 -9.52
CA ILE A 12 -5.69 -2.11 -9.28
C ILE A 12 -4.57 -1.11 -8.99
N GLY A 13 -3.66 -1.47 -8.09
CA GLY A 13 -2.59 -0.58 -7.66
C GLY A 13 -1.65 -0.18 -8.80
N SER A 14 -1.34 -1.09 -9.73
CA SER A 14 -0.47 -0.78 -10.86
C SER A 14 -1.11 0.20 -11.84
N HIS A 15 -2.39 0.01 -12.16
CA HIS A 15 -3.12 0.94 -13.03
C HIS A 15 -3.27 2.32 -12.38
N LEU A 16 -3.52 2.34 -11.08
CA LEU A 16 -3.60 3.58 -10.31
C LEU A 16 -2.26 4.32 -10.30
N SER A 17 -1.16 3.59 -10.13
CA SER A 17 0.19 4.17 -10.16
C SER A 17 0.48 4.86 -11.49
N ASP A 18 0.17 4.19 -12.60
CA ASP A 18 0.38 4.74 -13.93
C ASP A 18 -0.44 6.04 -14.14
N ALA A 19 -1.70 6.03 -13.74
CA ALA A 19 -2.58 7.19 -13.88
C ALA A 19 -2.09 8.37 -13.04
N LEU A 20 -1.67 8.14 -11.82
CA LEU A 20 -1.21 9.18 -10.92
C LEU A 20 0.16 9.75 -11.33
N LEU A 21 1.06 8.91 -11.84
CA LEU A 21 2.31 9.37 -12.42
C LEU A 21 2.07 10.24 -13.64
N ALA A 22 1.16 9.84 -14.53
CA ALA A 22 0.78 10.63 -15.69
C ALA A 22 0.19 12.00 -15.30
N ALA A 23 -0.46 12.08 -14.15
CA ALA A 23 -0.99 13.34 -13.61
C ALA A 23 0.08 14.19 -12.91
N GLY A 24 1.33 13.75 -12.86
CA GLY A 24 2.45 14.53 -12.32
C GLY A 24 2.72 14.35 -10.83
N HIS A 25 2.15 13.31 -10.20
CA HIS A 25 2.38 13.03 -8.78
C HIS A 25 3.65 12.21 -8.56
N GLU A 26 4.23 12.35 -7.38
CA GLU A 26 5.37 11.57 -6.91
C GLU A 26 4.83 10.33 -6.18
N ILE A 27 5.17 9.14 -6.67
CA ILE A 27 4.56 7.88 -6.21
C ILE A 27 5.60 7.02 -5.48
N THR A 28 5.22 6.55 -4.30
CA THR A 28 5.90 5.48 -3.57
C THR A 28 4.96 4.28 -3.49
N ILE A 29 5.48 3.09 -3.76
CA ILE A 29 4.72 1.84 -3.71
C ILE A 29 5.28 0.97 -2.60
N ILE A 30 4.39 0.45 -1.76
CA ILE A 30 4.70 -0.60 -0.79
C ILE A 30 3.93 -1.85 -1.19
N ASP A 31 4.63 -2.96 -1.38
CA ASP A 31 4.05 -4.26 -1.72
C ASP A 31 5.00 -5.36 -1.25
N ASP A 32 4.47 -6.45 -0.73
CA ASP A 32 5.27 -7.60 -0.32
C ASP A 32 5.47 -8.62 -1.44
N LEU A 33 4.82 -8.40 -2.59
CA LEU A 33 4.84 -9.27 -3.77
C LEU A 33 4.24 -10.67 -3.51
N SER A 34 3.37 -10.80 -2.52
CA SER A 34 2.72 -12.08 -2.22
C SER A 34 1.77 -12.52 -3.34
N SER A 35 1.14 -11.57 -4.03
CA SER A 35 0.27 -11.84 -5.18
C SER A 35 0.53 -10.94 -6.39
N GLY A 36 1.23 -9.83 -6.20
CA GLY A 36 1.62 -8.93 -7.27
C GLY A 36 2.93 -9.34 -7.95
N THR A 37 3.31 -8.60 -8.96
CA THR A 37 4.56 -8.84 -9.69
C THR A 37 5.32 -7.53 -9.95
N LYS A 38 6.64 -7.62 -9.91
CA LYS A 38 7.52 -6.49 -10.26
C LYS A 38 7.32 -5.99 -11.69
N ASP A 39 6.80 -6.83 -12.57
CA ASP A 39 6.59 -6.49 -13.99
C ASP A 39 5.58 -5.35 -14.14
N PHE A 40 4.70 -5.14 -13.17
CA PHE A 40 3.71 -4.07 -13.19
C PHE A 40 4.20 -2.77 -12.55
N LEU A 41 5.39 -2.75 -11.94
CA LEU A 41 5.89 -1.57 -11.26
C LEU A 41 6.40 -0.54 -12.26
N PRO A 42 5.90 0.72 -12.23
CA PRO A 42 6.44 1.78 -13.07
C PRO A 42 7.84 2.18 -12.59
N LYS A 43 8.73 2.48 -13.54
CA LYS A 43 10.12 2.85 -13.25
C LYS A 43 10.24 4.16 -12.48
N GLU A 44 9.29 5.05 -12.65
CA GLU A 44 9.28 6.39 -12.07
C GLU A 44 8.82 6.41 -10.61
N ALA A 45 8.26 5.32 -10.11
CA ALA A 45 7.85 5.19 -8.72
C ALA A 45 8.97 4.61 -7.86
N GLU A 46 9.07 5.10 -6.61
CA GLU A 46 9.89 4.42 -5.60
C GLU A 46 9.19 3.13 -5.18
N PHE A 47 9.93 2.04 -5.15
CA PHE A 47 9.39 0.76 -4.70
C PHE A 47 10.06 0.29 -3.41
N LEU A 48 9.23 -0.03 -2.41
CA LEU A 48 9.66 -0.61 -1.15
C LEU A 48 9.00 -1.98 -0.99
N LYS A 49 9.79 -3.04 -1.06
CA LYS A 49 9.29 -4.39 -0.79
C LYS A 49 9.10 -4.54 0.71
N MET A 50 7.85 -4.49 1.15
CA MET A 50 7.51 -4.51 2.57
C MET A 50 6.08 -4.98 2.76
N ASP A 51 5.85 -5.72 3.85
CA ASP A 51 4.51 -6.05 4.34
C ASP A 51 3.96 -4.83 5.11
N ILE A 52 2.71 -4.48 4.89
CA ILE A 52 2.05 -3.35 5.60
C ILE A 52 1.97 -3.57 7.12
N ARG A 53 2.13 -4.81 7.59
CA ARG A 53 2.17 -5.14 9.01
C ARG A 53 3.53 -4.89 9.66
N ASN A 54 4.54 -4.49 8.87
CA ASN A 54 5.88 -4.23 9.37
C ASN A 54 5.86 -3.01 10.31
N GLU A 55 6.52 -3.15 11.47
CA GLU A 55 6.60 -2.10 12.48
C GLU A 55 7.33 -0.84 11.99
N LYS A 56 8.13 -0.93 10.93
CA LYS A 56 8.85 0.20 10.34
C LYS A 56 7.98 1.09 9.46
N LEU A 57 6.72 0.72 9.24
CA LEU A 57 5.81 1.47 8.36
C LEU A 57 5.68 2.94 8.81
N THR A 58 5.52 3.18 10.10
CA THR A 58 5.41 4.54 10.65
C THR A 58 6.65 5.37 10.39
N ASP A 59 7.85 4.77 10.48
CA ASP A 59 9.10 5.46 10.20
C ASP A 59 9.18 5.90 8.75
N ILE A 60 8.72 5.06 7.82
CA ILE A 60 8.66 5.40 6.40
C ILE A 60 7.71 6.57 6.17
N PHE A 61 6.56 6.59 6.81
CA PHE A 61 5.63 7.71 6.73
C PHE A 61 6.25 9.01 7.24
N LYS A 62 6.98 8.95 8.35
CA LYS A 62 7.66 10.13 8.92
C LYS A 62 8.77 10.65 8.02
N GLU A 63 9.51 9.76 7.37
CA GLU A 63 10.61 10.14 6.47
C GLU A 63 10.13 10.77 5.18
N ARG A 64 9.02 10.27 4.61
CA ARG A 64 8.59 10.64 3.26
C ARG A 64 7.47 11.67 3.21
N HIS A 65 6.72 11.86 4.28
CA HIS A 65 5.64 12.87 4.38
C HIS A 65 4.60 12.75 3.25
N PHE A 66 3.91 11.62 3.19
CA PHE A 66 2.86 11.40 2.20
C PHE A 66 1.67 12.34 2.41
N ASP A 67 1.13 12.86 1.31
CA ASP A 67 -0.08 13.69 1.31
C ASP A 67 -1.33 12.82 1.27
N ILE A 68 -1.34 11.80 0.41
CA ILE A 68 -2.47 10.90 0.18
C ILE A 68 -2.00 9.46 0.20
N ILE A 69 -2.81 8.58 0.77
CA ILE A 69 -2.58 7.14 0.76
C ILE A 69 -3.71 6.47 -0.03
N TYR A 70 -3.35 5.65 -1.03
CA TYR A 70 -4.26 4.69 -1.63
C TYR A 70 -3.93 3.32 -1.05
N HIS A 71 -4.86 2.76 -0.29
CA HIS A 71 -4.66 1.47 0.38
C HIS A 71 -5.34 0.36 -0.42
N GLU A 72 -4.53 -0.34 -1.23
CA GLU A 72 -4.97 -1.45 -2.08
C GLU A 72 -4.38 -2.80 -1.63
N ALA A 73 -3.46 -2.78 -0.66
CA ALA A 73 -2.88 -4.02 -0.13
C ALA A 73 -3.91 -4.80 0.68
N ALA A 74 -4.17 -6.03 0.27
CA ALA A 74 -5.12 -6.92 0.93
C ALA A 74 -4.88 -8.37 0.51
N GLN A 75 -5.35 -9.31 1.34
CA GLN A 75 -5.57 -10.70 0.93
C GLN A 75 -6.98 -10.77 0.34
N THR A 76 -7.09 -11.13 -0.94
CA THR A 76 -8.34 -11.04 -1.71
C THR A 76 -8.93 -12.39 -2.10
N MET A 77 -8.20 -13.49 -1.90
CA MET A 77 -8.63 -14.83 -2.32
C MET A 77 -9.52 -15.47 -1.26
N VAL A 78 -10.78 -15.76 -1.64
CA VAL A 78 -11.75 -16.42 -0.75
C VAL A 78 -11.27 -17.78 -0.23
N PRO A 79 -10.70 -18.69 -1.05
CA PRO A 79 -10.17 -19.94 -0.53
C PRO A 79 -9.11 -19.76 0.55
N ALA A 80 -8.21 -18.79 0.40
CA ALA A 80 -7.18 -18.48 1.40
C ALA A 80 -7.79 -17.98 2.71
N SER A 81 -8.86 -17.17 2.65
CA SER A 81 -9.54 -16.69 3.86
C SER A 81 -10.24 -17.82 4.63
N ILE A 82 -10.72 -18.83 3.93
CA ILE A 82 -11.34 -20.01 4.54
C ILE A 82 -10.28 -20.89 5.19
N ASP A 83 -9.15 -21.12 4.50
CA ASP A 83 -8.06 -21.96 4.98
C ASP A 83 -7.33 -21.36 6.19
N ASN A 84 -7.14 -20.04 6.19
CA ASN A 84 -6.48 -19.34 7.29
C ASN A 84 -7.15 -17.98 7.56
N PRO A 85 -8.28 -17.99 8.29
CA PRO A 85 -9.01 -16.75 8.59
C PRO A 85 -8.24 -15.79 9.50
N TYR A 86 -7.34 -16.29 10.33
CA TYR A 86 -6.52 -15.43 11.20
C TYR A 86 -5.53 -14.62 10.39
N LEU A 87 -4.87 -15.21 9.41
CA LEU A 87 -3.96 -14.50 8.52
C LEU A 87 -4.71 -13.48 7.65
N ASP A 88 -5.88 -13.87 7.13
CA ASP A 88 -6.75 -12.98 6.36
C ASP A 88 -7.13 -11.74 7.19
N ALA A 89 -7.57 -11.94 8.42
CA ALA A 89 -7.92 -10.84 9.32
C ALA A 89 -6.68 -10.01 9.69
N ASP A 90 -5.54 -10.63 9.91
CA ASP A 90 -4.31 -9.91 10.24
C ASP A 90 -3.85 -9.00 9.10
N ILE A 91 -3.92 -9.45 7.88
CA ILE A 91 -3.59 -8.62 6.71
C ILE A 91 -4.65 -7.54 6.49
N ASN A 92 -5.91 -7.92 6.43
CA ASN A 92 -6.99 -7.02 5.98
C ASN A 92 -7.47 -6.07 7.07
N ILE A 93 -7.44 -6.46 8.33
CA ILE A 93 -7.89 -5.64 9.46
C ILE A 93 -6.70 -5.01 10.18
N SER A 94 -5.80 -5.81 10.73
CA SER A 94 -4.64 -5.29 11.47
C SER A 94 -3.70 -4.51 10.56
N GLY A 95 -3.50 -4.96 9.31
CA GLY A 95 -2.71 -4.24 8.32
C GLY A 95 -3.30 -2.87 8.01
N MET A 96 -4.61 -2.78 7.83
CA MET A 96 -5.31 -1.51 7.64
C MET A 96 -5.14 -0.59 8.85
N LEU A 97 -5.26 -1.13 10.07
CA LEU A 97 -5.08 -0.34 11.29
C LEU A 97 -3.65 0.22 11.39
N ARG A 98 -2.64 -0.53 10.97
CA ARG A 98 -1.25 -0.03 10.95
C ARG A 98 -1.06 1.11 9.97
N VAL A 99 -1.68 1.03 8.80
CA VAL A 99 -1.68 2.12 7.81
C VAL A 99 -2.37 3.36 8.38
N LEU A 100 -3.54 3.19 9.00
CA LEU A 100 -4.29 4.28 9.62
C LEU A 100 -3.51 4.93 10.78
N GLU A 101 -2.86 4.13 11.63
CA GLU A 101 -2.04 4.66 12.73
C GLU A 101 -0.82 5.42 12.22
N ALA A 102 -0.13 4.90 11.21
CA ALA A 102 0.98 5.61 10.58
C ALA A 102 0.54 6.94 9.99
N ALA A 103 -0.61 6.97 9.34
CA ALA A 103 -1.19 8.19 8.79
C ALA A 103 -1.59 9.19 9.89
N ARG A 104 -2.19 8.70 10.98
CA ARG A 104 -2.61 9.54 12.12
C ARG A 104 -1.41 10.24 12.78
N LYS A 105 -0.26 9.56 12.82
CA LYS A 105 0.96 10.09 13.45
C LYS A 105 1.76 11.01 12.53
N THR A 106 1.32 11.22 11.30
CA THR A 106 1.98 12.06 10.30
C THR A 106 0.95 12.98 9.65
N ASP A 107 1.36 13.80 8.68
CA ASP A 107 0.49 14.83 8.08
C ASP A 107 -0.30 14.33 6.86
N VAL A 108 -0.70 13.08 6.83
CA VAL A 108 -1.51 12.53 5.74
C VAL A 108 -2.88 13.21 5.74
N GLN A 109 -3.26 13.75 4.58
CA GLN A 109 -4.51 14.51 4.42
C GLN A 109 -5.70 13.60 4.12
N LYS A 110 -5.49 12.49 3.42
CA LYS A 110 -6.56 11.61 2.97
C LYS A 110 -6.08 10.18 2.78
N ILE A 111 -6.93 9.23 3.15
CA ILE A 111 -6.75 7.82 2.84
C ILE A 111 -7.93 7.38 1.99
N ILE A 112 -7.63 6.71 0.88
CA ILE A 112 -8.60 6.13 -0.04
C ILE A 112 -8.34 4.63 -0.07
N PHE A 113 -9.37 3.82 0.06
CA PHE A 113 -9.24 2.36 0.03
C PHE A 113 -10.38 1.72 -0.76
N SER A 114 -10.12 0.54 -1.29
CA SER A 114 -11.12 -0.27 -1.99
C SER A 114 -11.75 -1.30 -1.08
#